data_40ce164073dc0ed5b60ba42313dd0212
#
_entry.id   40ce164073dc0ed5b60ba42313dd0212
#
_cell.length_a   1.000
_cell.length_b   1.000
_cell.length_c   1.000
_cell.angle_alpha   90.00
_cell.angle_beta   90.00
_cell.angle_gamma   90.00
#
_symmetry.space_group_name_H-M   'P 1'
#
loop_
_entity.id
_entity.type
_entity.pdbx_description
1 polymer ?
#
loop_
_entity_poly.entity_id
_entity_poly.type
_entity_poly.pdbx_seq_one_letter_code
_entity_poly.pdbx_strand_id
1 'polypeptide(L)'
;MDIDAFSAVNGDKWARLYVLAYKRRLNGSEADELLRLYQATSSHLSLLRSVAPESGLSATLSATLAQARTRFTGARSNFMDDLAGFFVIALPAAFYRLRWLTVWCGLAFCLIAGAYALWIATSPDALRALGSDSAIKQYVEKDFIDYYSENPAASFAGAVWTNNAWISAQAVALGITGFWVPMILFGNAQGVGVAAGVFAAVGKSDVFFSYILPHGLMELTAVFIACAAGLKIFWALVSPGPRTRGQAVAAEGRSLITVALGLVLVLFVSGLVEGFVTPSGLPVWAKIGIGAAVLAAYWTYVLVCGRRAYRSGASGDLDSADAGYTALAA
;
A
#
# COMPACT_ATOMS: atom_id res chain seq x y z
N MET A 1 5.65 -16.83 -45.70
CA MET A 1 5.17 -18.12 -45.17
C MET A 1 3.67 -18.17 -45.41
N ASP A 2 3.19 -19.24 -46.02
CA ASP A 2 1.76 -19.49 -46.19
C ASP A 2 1.20 -19.95 -44.82
N ILE A 3 0.30 -19.16 -44.25
CA ILE A 3 -0.24 -19.40 -42.89
C ILE A 3 -1.20 -20.59 -42.90
N ASP A 4 -1.95 -20.79 -43.99
CA ASP A 4 -2.92 -21.87 -44.11
C ASP A 4 -2.19 -23.22 -44.23
N ALA A 5 -1.17 -23.30 -45.07
CA ALA A 5 -0.32 -24.48 -45.15
C ALA A 5 0.42 -24.78 -43.85
N PHE A 6 0.91 -23.76 -43.17
CA PHE A 6 1.57 -23.91 -41.85
C PHE A 6 0.61 -24.39 -40.77
N SER A 7 -0.63 -23.89 -40.77
CA SER A 7 -1.68 -24.31 -39.86
C SER A 7 -2.12 -25.76 -40.13
N ALA A 8 -2.25 -26.15 -41.39
CA ALA A 8 -2.60 -27.52 -41.75
C ALA A 8 -1.56 -28.56 -41.29
N VAL A 9 -0.27 -28.22 -41.31
CA VAL A 9 0.82 -29.11 -40.86
C VAL A 9 0.96 -29.18 -39.34
N ASN A 10 0.64 -28.12 -38.62
CA ASN A 10 0.90 -28.04 -37.19
C ASN A 10 -0.37 -28.01 -36.30
N GLY A 11 -1.55 -27.93 -36.91
CA GLY A 11 -2.83 -27.80 -36.21
C GLY A 11 -3.10 -28.90 -35.19
N ASP A 12 -2.80 -30.16 -35.55
CA ASP A 12 -2.97 -31.31 -34.66
C ASP A 12 -2.10 -31.20 -33.40
N LYS A 13 -0.86 -30.65 -33.53
CA LYS A 13 0.03 -30.43 -32.39
C LYS A 13 -0.50 -29.33 -31.47
N TRP A 14 -1.07 -28.28 -32.03
CA TRP A 14 -1.66 -27.19 -31.26
C TRP A 14 -2.94 -27.64 -30.56
N ALA A 15 -3.80 -28.41 -31.24
CA ALA A 15 -4.99 -28.99 -30.64
C ALA A 15 -4.61 -29.94 -29.47
N ARG A 16 -3.57 -30.76 -29.67
CA ARG A 16 -3.08 -31.66 -28.64
C ARG A 16 -2.50 -30.89 -27.43
N LEU A 17 -1.72 -29.83 -27.69
CA LEU A 17 -1.23 -28.94 -26.66
C LEU A 17 -2.39 -28.32 -25.83
N TYR A 18 -3.43 -27.84 -26.51
CA TYR A 18 -4.63 -27.30 -25.89
C TYR A 18 -5.28 -28.33 -24.95
N VAL A 19 -5.53 -29.55 -25.44
CA VAL A 19 -6.11 -30.63 -24.62
C VAL A 19 -5.29 -30.91 -23.37
N LEU A 20 -3.96 -31.03 -23.51
CA LEU A 20 -3.08 -31.29 -22.36
C LEU A 20 -2.99 -30.11 -21.39
N ALA A 21 -2.98 -28.86 -21.89
CA ALA A 21 -2.94 -27.66 -21.08
C ALA A 21 -4.17 -27.53 -20.16
N TYR A 22 -5.33 -27.98 -20.61
CA TYR A 22 -6.59 -27.91 -19.83
C TYR A 22 -6.96 -29.22 -19.12
N LYS A 23 -6.22 -30.31 -19.33
CA LYS A 23 -6.49 -31.58 -18.66
C LYS A 23 -6.22 -31.47 -17.15
N ARG A 24 -7.18 -31.93 -16.31
CA ARG A 24 -7.11 -31.76 -14.84
C ARG A 24 -5.90 -32.44 -14.18
N ARG A 25 -5.53 -33.66 -14.65
CA ARG A 25 -4.35 -34.39 -14.18
C ARG A 25 -3.61 -34.97 -15.38
N LEU A 26 -2.32 -34.80 -15.41
CA LEU A 26 -1.41 -35.39 -16.40
C LEU A 26 -0.69 -36.58 -15.75
N ASN A 27 -0.47 -37.63 -16.53
CA ASN A 27 0.49 -38.68 -16.17
C ASN A 27 1.91 -38.26 -16.64
N GLY A 28 2.94 -39.03 -16.29
CA GLY A 28 4.33 -38.67 -16.60
C GLY A 28 4.59 -38.50 -18.09
N SER A 29 4.08 -39.43 -18.94
CA SER A 29 4.25 -39.34 -20.39
C SER A 29 3.52 -38.15 -21.01
N GLU A 30 2.34 -37.77 -20.47
CA GLU A 30 1.59 -36.60 -20.90
C GLU A 30 2.27 -35.28 -20.46
N ALA A 31 2.95 -35.27 -19.31
CA ALA A 31 3.75 -34.13 -18.88
C ALA A 31 4.95 -33.90 -19.82
N ASP A 32 5.65 -34.97 -20.19
CA ASP A 32 6.75 -34.89 -21.16
C ASP A 32 6.26 -34.48 -22.54
N GLU A 33 5.10 -34.97 -22.98
CA GLU A 33 4.46 -34.57 -24.21
C GLU A 33 4.08 -33.08 -24.20
N LEU A 34 3.48 -32.61 -23.11
CA LEU A 34 3.11 -31.22 -22.94
C LEU A 34 4.33 -30.30 -23.06
N LEU A 35 5.47 -30.67 -22.44
CA LEU A 35 6.71 -29.88 -22.51
C LEU A 35 7.23 -29.79 -23.94
N ARG A 36 7.28 -30.91 -24.65
CA ARG A 36 7.72 -30.93 -26.06
C ARG A 36 6.82 -30.08 -26.95
N LEU A 37 5.49 -30.22 -26.84
CA LEU A 37 4.52 -29.44 -27.57
C LEU A 37 4.58 -27.96 -27.25
N TYR A 38 4.80 -27.60 -25.98
CA TYR A 38 5.00 -26.21 -25.52
C TYR A 38 6.21 -25.58 -26.21
N GLN A 39 7.37 -26.25 -26.23
CA GLN A 39 8.59 -25.74 -26.88
C GLN A 39 8.40 -25.59 -28.39
N ALA A 40 7.82 -26.56 -29.05
CA ALA A 40 7.55 -26.51 -30.50
C ALA A 40 6.57 -25.37 -30.83
N THR A 41 5.47 -25.26 -30.06
CA THR A 41 4.45 -24.22 -30.31
C THR A 41 4.95 -22.82 -29.98
N SER A 42 5.86 -22.66 -29.00
CA SER A 42 6.51 -21.38 -28.72
C SER A 42 7.34 -20.90 -29.93
N SER A 43 8.07 -21.80 -30.60
CA SER A 43 8.80 -21.49 -31.81
C SER A 43 7.84 -21.15 -32.97
N HIS A 44 6.74 -21.90 -33.14
CA HIS A 44 5.70 -21.60 -34.11
C HIS A 44 5.05 -20.23 -33.89
N LEU A 45 4.76 -19.86 -32.64
CA LEU A 45 4.21 -18.54 -32.30
C LEU A 45 5.19 -17.41 -32.64
N SER A 46 6.49 -17.59 -32.35
CA SER A 46 7.53 -16.63 -32.69
C SER A 46 7.57 -16.38 -34.24
N LEU A 47 7.49 -17.46 -34.99
CA LEU A 47 7.46 -17.39 -36.47
C LEU A 47 6.17 -16.72 -36.98
N LEU A 48 5.01 -17.08 -36.42
CA LEU A 48 3.72 -16.45 -36.78
C LEU A 48 3.71 -14.95 -36.47
N ARG A 49 4.23 -14.55 -35.35
CA ARG A 49 4.32 -13.12 -34.93
C ARG A 49 5.21 -12.31 -35.86
N SER A 50 6.22 -12.90 -36.47
CA SER A 50 7.07 -12.19 -37.45
C SER A 50 6.37 -11.91 -38.77
N VAL A 51 5.31 -12.70 -39.13
CA VAL A 51 4.60 -12.60 -40.42
C VAL A 51 3.19 -12.00 -40.23
N ALA A 52 2.47 -12.37 -39.15
CA ALA A 52 1.10 -11.96 -38.88
C ALA A 52 0.85 -11.76 -37.37
N PRO A 53 1.37 -10.70 -36.77
CA PRO A 53 1.32 -10.47 -35.33
C PRO A 53 -0.12 -10.35 -34.80
N GLU A 54 -1.02 -9.74 -35.55
CA GLU A 54 -2.42 -9.45 -35.18
C GLU A 54 -3.40 -10.58 -35.57
N SER A 55 -2.90 -11.77 -35.99
CA SER A 55 -3.80 -12.86 -36.39
C SER A 55 -4.50 -13.50 -35.19
N GLY A 56 -5.77 -13.90 -35.37
CA GLY A 56 -6.52 -14.67 -34.37
C GLY A 56 -5.80 -15.96 -33.95
N LEU A 57 -5.04 -16.57 -34.85
CA LEU A 57 -4.21 -17.75 -34.57
C LEU A 57 -3.07 -17.40 -33.58
N SER A 58 -2.39 -16.26 -33.75
CA SER A 58 -1.36 -15.80 -32.80
C SER A 58 -1.93 -15.56 -31.42
N ALA A 59 -3.14 -14.99 -31.29
CA ALA A 59 -3.82 -14.79 -30.02
C ALA A 59 -4.19 -16.14 -29.37
N THR A 60 -4.75 -17.08 -30.12
CA THR A 60 -5.13 -18.41 -29.61
C THR A 60 -3.92 -19.20 -29.12
N LEU A 61 -2.84 -19.23 -29.88
CA LEU A 61 -1.62 -19.93 -29.49
C LEU A 61 -0.97 -19.28 -28.28
N SER A 62 -1.00 -17.94 -28.17
CA SER A 62 -0.52 -17.22 -26.99
C SER A 62 -1.28 -17.61 -25.72
N ALA A 63 -2.61 -17.65 -25.81
CA ALA A 63 -3.46 -18.07 -24.68
C ALA A 63 -3.20 -19.53 -24.28
N THR A 64 -3.08 -20.43 -25.25
CA THR A 64 -2.78 -21.85 -25.02
C THR A 64 -1.42 -22.05 -24.37
N LEU A 65 -0.40 -21.33 -24.83
CA LEU A 65 0.95 -21.37 -24.24
C LEU A 65 0.98 -20.78 -22.83
N ALA A 66 0.25 -19.70 -22.58
CA ALA A 66 0.11 -19.15 -21.23
C ALA A 66 -0.49 -20.18 -20.27
N GLN A 67 -1.56 -20.87 -20.69
CA GLN A 67 -2.19 -21.93 -19.91
C GLN A 67 -1.26 -23.14 -19.71
N ALA A 68 -0.53 -23.56 -20.75
CA ALA A 68 0.44 -24.65 -20.64
C ALA A 68 1.57 -24.31 -19.68
N ARG A 69 2.06 -23.06 -19.70
CA ARG A 69 3.09 -22.56 -18.78
C ARG A 69 2.68 -22.71 -17.32
N THR A 70 1.43 -22.41 -16.96
CA THR A 70 0.95 -22.58 -15.58
C THR A 70 1.04 -24.02 -15.07
N ARG A 71 1.07 -25.01 -16.01
CA ARG A 71 1.24 -26.43 -15.67
C ARG A 71 2.67 -26.79 -15.29
N PHE A 72 3.65 -26.15 -15.93
CA PHE A 72 5.09 -26.43 -15.64
C PHE A 72 5.55 -25.69 -14.41
N THR A 73 5.11 -24.46 -14.22
CA THR A 73 5.52 -23.63 -13.07
C THR A 73 4.93 -24.12 -11.76
N GLY A 74 4.05 -25.14 -11.83
CA GLY A 74 3.46 -25.71 -10.63
C GLY A 74 2.59 -24.72 -9.85
N ALA A 75 2.17 -23.64 -10.53
CA ALA A 75 1.45 -22.52 -9.93
C ALA A 75 -0.02 -22.89 -9.56
N ARG A 76 -0.19 -23.89 -8.71
CA ARG A 76 -1.10 -23.80 -7.60
C ARG A 76 -0.29 -23.21 -6.46
N SER A 77 -0.09 -21.90 -6.48
CA SER A 77 0.23 -21.22 -5.26
C SER A 77 -0.88 -21.62 -4.28
N ASN A 78 -0.51 -22.24 -3.19
CA ASN A 78 -1.44 -22.50 -2.11
C ASN A 78 -1.82 -21.09 -1.63
N PHE A 79 -3.08 -20.71 -1.68
CA PHE A 79 -3.53 -19.39 -1.19
C PHE A 79 -2.90 -19.02 0.15
N MET A 80 -2.69 -20.03 1.01
CA MET A 80 -2.01 -19.84 2.30
C MET A 80 -0.52 -19.53 2.17
N ASP A 81 0.15 -20.07 1.17
CA ASP A 81 1.58 -19.79 0.92
C ASP A 81 1.75 -18.38 0.34
N ASP A 82 0.84 -17.95 -0.54
CA ASP A 82 0.81 -16.58 -1.07
C ASP A 82 0.49 -15.57 0.03
N LEU A 83 -0.47 -15.88 0.89
CA LEU A 83 -0.82 -15.05 2.04
C LEU A 83 0.35 -14.94 3.02
N ALA A 84 1.01 -16.05 3.32
CA ALA A 84 2.22 -16.07 4.15
C ALA A 84 3.35 -15.26 3.48
N GLY A 85 3.58 -15.44 2.18
CA GLY A 85 4.54 -14.66 1.39
C GLY A 85 4.26 -13.17 1.44
N PHE A 86 2.99 -12.77 1.31
CA PHE A 86 2.57 -11.38 1.44
C PHE A 86 2.97 -10.79 2.80
N PHE A 87 2.57 -11.42 3.91
CA PHE A 87 2.82 -10.89 5.25
C PHE A 87 4.27 -11.03 5.73
N VAL A 88 4.99 -12.05 5.30
CA VAL A 88 6.36 -12.31 5.81
C VAL A 88 7.43 -11.67 4.92
N ILE A 89 7.16 -11.47 3.63
CA ILE A 89 8.15 -11.03 2.65
C ILE A 89 7.74 -9.71 1.98
N ALA A 90 6.62 -9.69 1.22
CA ALA A 90 6.29 -8.56 0.36
C ALA A 90 5.96 -7.29 1.15
N LEU A 91 5.01 -7.38 2.08
CA LEU A 91 4.54 -6.25 2.87
C LEU A 91 5.64 -5.62 3.74
N PRO A 92 6.39 -6.39 4.56
CA PRO A 92 7.41 -5.78 5.38
C PRO A 92 8.59 -5.23 4.56
N ALA A 93 8.91 -5.83 3.40
CA ALA A 93 9.91 -5.27 2.47
C ALA A 93 9.46 -3.92 1.88
N ALA A 94 8.19 -3.82 1.46
CA ALA A 94 7.62 -2.59 0.94
C ALA A 94 7.69 -1.46 1.99
N PHE A 95 7.25 -1.72 3.22
CA PHE A 95 7.34 -0.75 4.31
C PHE A 95 8.78 -0.39 4.66
N TYR A 96 9.69 -1.36 4.70
CA TYR A 96 11.10 -1.12 4.99
C TYR A 96 11.77 -0.20 3.96
N ARG A 97 11.42 -0.34 2.68
CA ARG A 97 11.91 0.55 1.61
C ARG A 97 11.50 2.01 1.84
N LEU A 98 10.32 2.23 2.41
CA LEU A 98 9.77 3.57 2.66
C LEU A 98 10.21 4.17 4.00
N ARG A 99 10.85 3.42 4.90
CA ARG A 99 11.11 3.79 6.30
C ARG A 99 11.69 5.19 6.49
N TRP A 100 12.70 5.57 5.73
CA TRP A 100 13.34 6.88 5.86
C TRP A 100 12.44 8.01 5.35
N LEU A 101 11.75 7.78 4.24
CA LEU A 101 10.81 8.77 3.71
C LEU A 101 9.60 8.94 4.65
N THR A 102 9.13 7.84 5.26
CA THR A 102 8.12 7.86 6.33
C THR A 102 8.58 8.71 7.53
N VAL A 103 9.82 8.52 7.98
CA VAL A 103 10.39 9.34 9.08
C VAL A 103 10.46 10.82 8.68
N TRP A 104 10.88 11.14 7.46
CA TRP A 104 10.94 12.53 6.99
C TRP A 104 9.53 13.16 6.87
N CYS A 105 8.54 12.40 6.40
CA CYS A 105 7.14 12.86 6.41
C CYS A 105 6.66 13.14 7.85
N GLY A 106 6.96 12.25 8.79
CA GLY A 106 6.63 12.43 10.20
C GLY A 106 7.31 13.66 10.81
N LEU A 107 8.58 13.87 10.54
CA LEU A 107 9.30 15.07 11.01
C LEU A 107 8.71 16.36 10.44
N ALA A 108 8.43 16.39 9.14
CA ALA A 108 7.78 17.54 8.51
C ALA A 108 6.40 17.82 9.12
N PHE A 109 5.60 16.76 9.32
CA PHE A 109 4.31 16.86 10.01
C PHE A 109 4.45 17.46 11.40
N CYS A 110 5.32 16.91 12.24
CA CYS A 110 5.53 17.38 13.61
C CYS A 110 6.01 18.83 13.67
N LEU A 111 6.87 19.25 12.74
CA LEU A 111 7.33 20.64 12.65
C LEU A 111 6.18 21.59 12.29
N ILE A 112 5.36 21.23 11.30
CA ILE A 112 4.21 22.05 10.89
C ILE A 112 3.16 22.09 12.00
N ALA A 113 2.79 20.95 12.55
CA ALA A 113 1.81 20.86 13.64
C ALA A 113 2.29 21.62 14.89
N GLY A 114 3.56 21.46 15.26
CA GLY A 114 4.18 22.20 16.38
C GLY A 114 4.20 23.71 16.16
N ALA A 115 4.49 24.16 14.94
CA ALA A 115 4.46 25.59 14.60
C ALA A 115 3.04 26.17 14.72
N TYR A 116 2.02 25.47 14.22
CA TYR A 116 0.63 25.89 14.39
C TYR A 116 0.19 25.85 15.84
N ALA A 117 0.53 24.81 16.56
CA ALA A 117 0.19 24.69 17.99
C ALA A 117 0.80 25.83 18.82
N LEU A 118 2.08 26.14 18.58
CA LEU A 118 2.75 27.26 19.25
C LEU A 118 2.12 28.59 18.89
N TRP A 119 1.86 28.82 17.59
CA TRP A 119 1.25 30.07 17.12
C TRP A 119 -0.13 30.30 17.75
N ILE A 120 -1.01 29.30 17.73
CA ILE A 120 -2.35 29.42 18.33
C ILE A 120 -2.26 29.59 19.86
N ALA A 121 -1.38 28.83 20.53
CA ALA A 121 -1.23 28.90 21.99
C ALA A 121 -0.69 30.24 22.49
N THR A 122 0.12 30.94 21.68
CA THR A 122 0.80 32.19 22.10
C THR A 122 0.19 33.47 21.52
N SER A 123 -0.72 33.34 20.53
CA SER A 123 -1.34 34.50 19.88
C SER A 123 -2.83 34.59 20.23
N PRO A 124 -3.24 35.55 21.10
CA PRO A 124 -4.65 35.78 21.41
C PRO A 124 -5.49 36.14 20.19
N ASP A 125 -4.90 36.81 19.18
CA ASP A 125 -5.60 37.16 17.94
C ASP A 125 -5.86 35.93 17.08
N ALA A 126 -4.89 35.03 16.95
CA ALA A 126 -5.05 33.78 16.25
C ALA A 126 -6.12 32.89 16.91
N LEU A 127 -6.13 32.81 18.21
CA LEU A 127 -7.15 32.06 18.97
C LEU A 127 -8.55 32.66 18.77
N ARG A 128 -8.69 33.99 18.87
CA ARG A 128 -9.97 34.70 18.62
C ARG A 128 -10.48 34.57 17.18
N ALA A 129 -9.58 34.42 16.23
CA ALA A 129 -9.97 34.17 14.83
C ALA A 129 -10.61 32.80 14.61
N LEU A 130 -10.39 31.82 15.51
CA LEU A 130 -11.01 30.50 15.47
C LEU A 130 -12.42 30.47 16.05
N GLY A 131 -12.75 31.40 16.96
CA GLY A 131 -14.06 31.50 17.57
C GLY A 131 -14.10 32.36 18.81
N SER A 132 -15.31 32.55 19.36
CA SER A 132 -15.50 33.23 20.63
C SER A 132 -14.97 32.38 21.79
N ASP A 133 -14.68 33.02 22.94
CA ASP A 133 -14.23 32.31 24.14
C ASP A 133 -15.22 31.24 24.59
N SER A 134 -16.53 31.45 24.39
CA SER A 134 -17.57 30.46 24.68
C SER A 134 -17.50 29.27 23.73
N ALA A 135 -17.25 29.51 22.45
CA ALA A 135 -17.11 28.43 21.44
C ALA A 135 -15.85 27.59 21.69
N ILE A 136 -14.74 28.24 21.99
CA ILE A 136 -13.49 27.57 22.35
C ILE A 136 -13.67 26.69 23.59
N LYS A 137 -14.32 27.25 24.64
CA LYS A 137 -14.61 26.50 25.84
C LYS A 137 -15.51 25.30 25.58
N GLN A 138 -16.57 25.48 24.80
CA GLN A 138 -17.47 24.39 24.39
C GLN A 138 -16.71 23.30 23.64
N TYR A 139 -15.88 23.69 22.66
CA TYR A 139 -15.06 22.74 21.91
C TYR A 139 -14.15 21.89 22.81
N VAL A 140 -13.43 22.53 23.74
CA VAL A 140 -12.45 21.85 24.62
C VAL A 140 -13.12 21.02 25.70
N GLU A 141 -14.24 21.47 26.27
CA GLU A 141 -14.88 20.83 27.43
C GLU A 141 -15.93 19.80 27.01
N LYS A 142 -16.48 19.90 25.79
CA LYS A 142 -17.59 19.06 25.37
C LYS A 142 -17.35 18.44 24.00
N ASP A 143 -17.36 19.23 22.92
CA ASP A 143 -17.48 18.73 21.55
C ASP A 143 -16.34 17.76 21.17
N PHE A 144 -15.10 18.04 21.63
CA PHE A 144 -13.95 17.18 21.38
C PHE A 144 -14.06 15.84 22.13
N ILE A 145 -14.58 15.85 23.35
CA ILE A 145 -14.73 14.63 24.18
C ILE A 145 -15.90 13.80 23.67
N ASP A 146 -17.03 14.46 23.37
CA ASP A 146 -18.24 13.84 22.88
C ASP A 146 -18.02 13.14 21.52
N TYR A 147 -17.14 13.69 20.67
CA TYR A 147 -16.75 13.06 19.41
C TYR A 147 -16.32 11.59 19.57
N TYR A 148 -15.64 11.26 20.69
CA TYR A 148 -15.19 9.88 20.97
C TYR A 148 -16.23 9.01 21.69
N SER A 149 -17.34 9.56 22.15
CA SER A 149 -18.29 8.87 23.04
C SER A 149 -19.74 8.87 22.55
N GLU A 150 -20.13 9.78 21.64
CA GLU A 150 -21.52 9.91 21.16
C GLU A 150 -22.01 8.73 20.33
N ASN A 151 -21.12 8.06 19.60
CA ASN A 151 -21.46 6.96 18.71
C ASN A 151 -21.05 5.59 19.32
N PRO A 152 -21.77 4.50 18.99
CA PRO A 152 -21.33 3.15 19.35
C PRO A 152 -19.92 2.88 18.83
N ALA A 153 -19.05 2.31 19.69
CA ALA A 153 -17.61 2.13 19.41
C ALA A 153 -17.30 1.49 18.05
N ALA A 154 -18.10 0.50 17.62
CA ALA A 154 -17.88 -0.16 16.35
C ALA A 154 -18.21 0.72 15.13
N SER A 155 -19.28 1.53 15.17
CA SER A 155 -19.62 2.44 14.09
C SER A 155 -18.66 3.61 14.03
N PHE A 156 -18.21 4.11 15.16
CA PHE A 156 -17.20 5.14 15.27
C PHE A 156 -15.85 4.66 14.71
N ALA A 157 -15.36 3.49 15.16
CA ALA A 157 -14.15 2.88 14.61
C ALA A 157 -14.21 2.67 13.09
N GLY A 158 -15.37 2.27 12.57
CA GLY A 158 -15.58 2.12 11.13
C GLY A 158 -15.55 3.45 10.37
N ALA A 159 -16.14 4.51 10.91
CA ALA A 159 -16.14 5.83 10.30
C ALA A 159 -14.72 6.43 10.24
N VAL A 160 -13.99 6.37 11.35
CA VAL A 160 -12.61 6.84 11.44
C VAL A 160 -11.69 6.06 10.49
N TRP A 161 -11.79 4.74 10.53
CA TRP A 161 -11.03 3.88 9.60
C TRP A 161 -11.28 4.27 8.13
N THR A 162 -12.55 4.46 7.75
CA THR A 162 -12.91 4.85 6.38
C THR A 162 -12.33 6.21 6.01
N ASN A 163 -12.42 7.20 6.91
CA ASN A 163 -11.87 8.54 6.67
C ASN A 163 -10.35 8.51 6.46
N ASN A 164 -9.63 7.82 7.33
CA ASN A 164 -8.17 7.76 7.25
C ASN A 164 -7.67 6.86 6.11
N ALA A 165 -8.42 5.80 5.77
CA ALA A 165 -8.19 5.02 4.57
C ALA A 165 -8.38 5.87 3.31
N TRP A 166 -9.39 6.77 3.27
CA TRP A 166 -9.61 7.68 2.17
C TRP A 166 -8.48 8.70 2.01
N ILE A 167 -8.02 9.32 3.11
CA ILE A 167 -6.86 10.23 3.11
C ILE A 167 -5.61 9.51 2.58
N SER A 168 -5.36 8.30 3.08
CA SER A 168 -4.23 7.48 2.65
C SER A 168 -4.34 7.07 1.17
N ALA A 169 -5.54 6.71 0.71
CA ALA A 169 -5.78 6.38 -0.69
C ALA A 169 -5.55 7.59 -1.61
N GLN A 170 -5.94 8.79 -1.20
CA GLN A 170 -5.63 10.02 -1.96
C GLN A 170 -4.12 10.27 -2.04
N ALA A 171 -3.37 10.13 -0.93
CA ALA A 171 -1.93 10.31 -0.91
C ALA A 171 -1.23 9.32 -1.86
N VAL A 172 -1.70 8.07 -1.89
CA VAL A 172 -1.21 7.02 -2.77
C VAL A 172 -1.58 7.27 -4.22
N ALA A 173 -2.88 7.48 -4.53
CA ALA A 173 -3.38 7.59 -5.90
C ALA A 173 -2.92 8.88 -6.60
N LEU A 174 -2.94 10.00 -5.88
CA LEU A 174 -2.54 11.31 -6.41
C LEU A 174 -1.05 11.58 -6.24
N GLY A 175 -0.32 10.66 -5.62
CA GLY A 175 1.10 10.76 -5.33
C GLY A 175 1.95 11.04 -6.57
N ILE A 176 1.58 10.45 -7.71
CA ILE A 176 2.28 10.62 -8.99
C ILE A 176 2.38 12.11 -9.43
N THR A 177 1.47 12.96 -8.97
CA THR A 177 1.49 14.40 -9.28
C THR A 177 2.60 15.17 -8.56
N GLY A 178 3.16 14.61 -7.46
CA GLY A 178 4.16 15.24 -6.60
C GLY A 178 3.63 16.39 -5.73
N PHE A 179 2.53 17.02 -6.11
CA PHE A 179 1.96 18.20 -5.45
C PHE A 179 0.97 17.83 -4.33
N TRP A 180 0.11 16.84 -4.57
CA TRP A 180 -0.97 16.50 -3.63
C TRP A 180 -0.46 15.94 -2.29
N VAL A 181 0.66 15.22 -2.29
CA VAL A 181 1.20 14.65 -1.04
C VAL A 181 1.61 15.73 -0.05
N PRO A 182 2.41 16.76 -0.41
CA PRO A 182 2.68 17.89 0.46
C PRO A 182 1.41 18.60 0.95
N MET A 183 0.39 18.75 0.10
CA MET A 183 -0.89 19.38 0.48
C MET A 183 -1.66 18.56 1.52
N ILE A 184 -1.75 17.23 1.33
CA ILE A 184 -2.40 16.33 2.29
C ILE A 184 -1.65 16.36 3.62
N LEU A 185 -0.32 16.26 3.59
CA LEU A 185 0.50 16.28 4.79
C LEU A 185 0.34 17.60 5.56
N PHE A 186 0.40 18.72 4.83
CA PHE A 186 0.24 20.06 5.40
C PHE A 186 -1.14 20.24 6.04
N GLY A 187 -2.23 19.91 5.32
CA GLY A 187 -3.59 20.06 5.84
C GLY A 187 -3.85 19.25 7.09
N ASN A 188 -3.38 17.99 7.13
CA ASN A 188 -3.49 17.16 8.32
C ASN A 188 -2.64 17.70 9.49
N ALA A 189 -1.41 18.14 9.22
CA ALA A 189 -0.54 18.72 10.24
C ALA A 189 -1.10 20.03 10.80
N GLN A 190 -1.67 20.87 9.93
CA GLN A 190 -2.35 22.10 10.34
C GLN A 190 -3.55 21.79 11.25
N GLY A 191 -4.41 20.84 10.86
CA GLY A 191 -5.58 20.47 11.66
C GLY A 191 -5.20 20.00 13.07
N VAL A 192 -4.25 19.07 13.16
CA VAL A 192 -3.74 18.57 14.46
C VAL A 192 -3.06 19.69 15.26
N GLY A 193 -2.26 20.54 14.58
CA GLY A 193 -1.56 21.64 15.22
C GLY A 193 -2.50 22.71 15.77
N VAL A 194 -3.56 23.07 15.02
CA VAL A 194 -4.58 24.03 15.49
C VAL A 194 -5.31 23.47 16.70
N ALA A 195 -5.77 22.22 16.65
CA ALA A 195 -6.44 21.58 17.79
C ALA A 195 -5.52 21.56 19.04
N ALA A 196 -4.28 21.09 18.88
CA ALA A 196 -3.29 21.08 19.98
C ALA A 196 -3.05 22.47 20.54
N GLY A 197 -2.98 23.51 19.69
CA GLY A 197 -2.79 24.91 20.09
C GLY A 197 -3.96 25.48 20.88
N VAL A 198 -5.20 25.17 20.49
CA VAL A 198 -6.42 25.56 21.22
C VAL A 198 -6.39 24.96 22.63
N PHE A 199 -6.11 23.67 22.76
CA PHE A 199 -6.01 23.01 24.07
C PHE A 199 -4.87 23.58 24.92
N ALA A 200 -3.73 23.89 24.31
CA ALA A 200 -2.58 24.49 24.99
C ALA A 200 -2.90 25.91 25.48
N ALA A 201 -3.61 26.74 24.70
CA ALA A 201 -4.00 28.09 25.06
C ALA A 201 -4.87 28.14 26.32
N VAL A 202 -5.70 27.11 26.55
CA VAL A 202 -6.60 27.04 27.72
C VAL A 202 -6.02 26.14 28.86
N GLY A 203 -4.76 25.71 28.73
CA GLY A 203 -4.07 24.90 29.73
C GLY A 203 -4.55 23.46 29.89
N LYS A 204 -5.17 22.88 28.82
CA LYS A 204 -5.74 21.52 28.81
C LYS A 204 -5.02 20.58 27.83
N SER A 205 -3.72 20.76 27.62
CA SER A 205 -2.92 19.89 26.73
C SER A 205 -2.95 18.41 27.12
N ASP A 206 -3.06 18.12 28.42
CA ASP A 206 -3.18 16.77 28.95
C ASP A 206 -4.43 16.05 28.45
N VAL A 207 -5.56 16.75 28.36
CA VAL A 207 -6.80 16.22 27.77
C VAL A 207 -6.58 15.89 26.29
N PHE A 208 -6.04 16.81 25.50
CA PHE A 208 -5.75 16.58 24.08
C PHE A 208 -4.91 15.32 23.87
N PHE A 209 -3.77 15.23 24.54
CA PHE A 209 -2.86 14.10 24.36
C PHE A 209 -3.43 12.79 24.91
N SER A 210 -4.29 12.83 25.93
CA SER A 210 -4.93 11.62 26.46
C SER A 210 -5.89 10.97 25.48
N TYR A 211 -6.50 11.76 24.59
CA TYR A 211 -7.40 11.26 23.54
C TYR A 211 -6.66 10.93 22.25
N ILE A 212 -5.68 11.75 21.84
CA ILE A 212 -5.00 11.56 20.54
C ILE A 212 -3.92 10.47 20.58
N LEU A 213 -3.07 10.42 21.61
CA LEU A 213 -1.91 9.52 21.60
C LEU A 213 -2.25 8.01 21.51
N PRO A 214 -3.33 7.49 22.13
CA PRO A 214 -3.62 6.07 22.10
C PRO A 214 -3.71 5.49 20.67
N HIS A 215 -4.38 6.17 19.75
CA HIS A 215 -4.57 5.74 18.36
C HIS A 215 -3.69 6.55 17.37
N GLY A 216 -3.55 7.83 17.61
CA GLY A 216 -2.88 8.78 16.70
C GLY A 216 -1.42 8.44 16.42
N LEU A 217 -0.71 7.78 17.36
CA LEU A 217 0.65 7.32 17.13
C LEU A 217 0.74 6.39 15.89
N MET A 218 -0.16 5.43 15.75
CA MET A 218 -0.16 4.49 14.63
C MET A 218 -0.86 5.07 13.41
N GLU A 219 -1.96 5.78 13.61
CA GLU A 219 -2.76 6.39 12.55
C GLU A 219 -1.97 7.43 11.75
N LEU A 220 -1.31 8.38 12.43
CA LEU A 220 -0.45 9.35 11.77
C LEU A 220 0.73 8.68 11.08
N THR A 221 1.29 7.61 11.68
CA THR A 221 2.33 6.81 11.02
C THR A 221 1.81 6.20 9.72
N ALA A 222 0.56 5.71 9.67
CA ALA A 222 -0.05 5.21 8.44
C ALA A 222 -0.18 6.31 7.37
N VAL A 223 -0.58 7.52 7.75
CA VAL A 223 -0.62 8.68 6.85
C VAL A 223 0.80 9.02 6.34
N PHE A 224 1.82 8.96 7.19
CA PHE A 224 3.21 9.21 6.77
C PHE A 224 3.71 8.15 5.79
N ILE A 225 3.33 6.87 5.97
CA ILE A 225 3.63 5.79 5.03
C ILE A 225 2.94 6.04 3.68
N ALA A 226 1.66 6.42 3.69
CA ALA A 226 0.91 6.74 2.49
C ALA A 226 1.55 7.91 1.71
N CYS A 227 1.92 8.98 2.42
CA CYS A 227 2.66 10.10 1.85
C CYS A 227 4.02 9.68 1.28
N ALA A 228 4.77 8.86 2.01
CA ALA A 228 6.05 8.33 1.56
C ALA A 228 5.91 7.49 0.28
N ALA A 229 4.87 6.66 0.20
CA ALA A 229 4.57 5.84 -0.97
C ALA A 229 4.21 6.72 -2.18
N GLY A 230 3.36 7.73 -1.98
CA GLY A 230 3.01 8.69 -3.03
C GLY A 230 4.20 9.50 -3.53
N LEU A 231 5.09 9.97 -2.65
CA LEU A 231 6.33 10.64 -3.05
C LEU A 231 7.29 9.69 -3.78
N LYS A 232 7.30 8.41 -3.43
CA LYS A 232 8.16 7.42 -4.07
C LYS A 232 7.79 7.17 -5.53
N ILE A 233 6.49 7.09 -5.85
CA ILE A 233 6.04 6.93 -7.24
C ILE A 233 6.32 8.20 -8.07
N PHE A 234 6.14 9.38 -7.49
CA PHE A 234 6.54 10.63 -8.13
C PHE A 234 8.04 10.65 -8.45
N TRP A 235 8.87 10.24 -7.49
CA TRP A 235 10.32 10.19 -7.69
C TRP A 235 10.72 9.20 -8.78
N ALA A 236 10.03 8.07 -8.90
CA ALA A 236 10.25 7.11 -9.98
C ALA A 236 9.94 7.70 -11.37
N LEU A 237 8.98 8.63 -11.46
CA LEU A 237 8.69 9.36 -12.70
C LEU A 237 9.79 10.38 -13.04
N VAL A 238 10.31 11.10 -12.03
CA VAL A 238 11.32 12.17 -12.21
C VAL A 238 12.71 11.58 -12.43
N SER A 239 13.08 10.57 -11.66
CA SER A 239 14.41 9.96 -11.65
C SER A 239 14.31 8.42 -11.73
N PRO A 240 14.04 7.87 -12.93
CA PRO A 240 13.77 6.43 -13.12
C PRO A 240 15.04 5.56 -13.02
N GLY A 241 16.24 6.15 -12.95
CA GLY A 241 17.51 5.43 -13.03
C GLY A 241 17.74 4.80 -14.40
N PRO A 242 18.25 3.56 -14.50
CA PRO A 242 18.55 2.89 -15.78
C PRO A 242 17.30 2.36 -16.49
N ARG A 243 16.09 2.56 -15.95
CA ARG A 243 14.82 2.10 -16.51
C ARG A 243 14.14 3.22 -17.30
N THR A 244 13.22 2.87 -18.20
CA THR A 244 12.30 3.87 -18.76
C THR A 244 11.35 4.38 -17.66
N ARG A 245 10.82 5.59 -17.81
CA ARG A 245 9.83 6.15 -16.86
C ARG A 245 8.64 5.22 -16.64
N GLY A 246 8.10 4.66 -17.73
CA GLY A 246 6.99 3.70 -17.65
C GLY A 246 7.33 2.45 -16.85
N GLN A 247 8.51 1.86 -17.05
CA GLN A 247 8.98 0.70 -16.30
C GLN A 247 9.20 1.03 -14.81
N ALA A 248 9.78 2.18 -14.51
CA ALA A 248 10.02 2.60 -13.12
C ALA A 248 8.70 2.85 -12.38
N VAL A 249 7.77 3.57 -13.00
CA VAL A 249 6.44 3.85 -12.43
C VAL A 249 5.64 2.55 -12.27
N ALA A 250 5.67 1.64 -13.24
CA ALA A 250 4.97 0.36 -13.15
C ALA A 250 5.49 -0.50 -11.98
N ALA A 251 6.81 -0.59 -11.80
CA ALA A 251 7.42 -1.34 -10.69
C ALA A 251 7.08 -0.73 -9.32
N GLU A 252 7.18 0.60 -9.19
CA GLU A 252 6.78 1.27 -7.94
C GLU A 252 5.27 1.20 -7.72
N GLY A 253 4.45 1.26 -8.78
CA GLY A 253 2.99 1.11 -8.71
C GLY A 253 2.56 -0.24 -8.15
N ARG A 254 3.18 -1.35 -8.55
CA ARG A 254 2.90 -2.67 -7.97
C ARG A 254 3.28 -2.75 -6.49
N SER A 255 4.45 -2.22 -6.12
CA SER A 255 4.85 -2.13 -4.71
C SER A 255 3.91 -1.23 -3.90
N LEU A 256 3.35 -0.19 -4.53
CA LEU A 256 2.37 0.71 -3.94
C LEU A 256 1.05 0.00 -3.59
N ILE A 257 0.61 -0.95 -4.41
CA ILE A 257 -0.57 -1.79 -4.11
C ILE A 257 -0.33 -2.59 -2.83
N THR A 258 0.85 -3.19 -2.69
CA THR A 258 1.24 -3.90 -1.46
C THR A 258 1.18 -2.99 -0.24
N VAL A 259 1.71 -1.76 -0.36
CA VAL A 259 1.63 -0.75 0.71
C VAL A 259 0.19 -0.39 1.03
N ALA A 260 -0.65 -0.14 0.02
CA ALA A 260 -2.05 0.23 0.21
C ALA A 260 -2.84 -0.86 0.94
N LEU A 261 -2.65 -2.13 0.57
CA LEU A 261 -3.26 -3.27 1.27
C LEU A 261 -2.79 -3.35 2.73
N GLY A 262 -1.50 -3.12 2.98
CA GLY A 262 -0.96 -3.05 4.33
C GLY A 262 -1.53 -1.90 5.15
N LEU A 263 -1.73 -0.72 4.54
CA LEU A 263 -2.32 0.44 5.20
C LEU A 263 -3.77 0.20 5.64
N VAL A 264 -4.56 -0.54 4.85
CA VAL A 264 -5.93 -0.95 5.25
C VAL A 264 -5.91 -1.68 6.60
N LEU A 265 -4.95 -2.61 6.77
CA LEU A 265 -4.82 -3.38 8.02
C LEU A 265 -4.29 -2.53 9.17
N VAL A 266 -3.28 -1.71 8.91
CA VAL A 266 -2.69 -0.81 9.92
C VAL A 266 -3.72 0.18 10.44
N LEU A 267 -4.48 0.81 9.55
CA LEU A 267 -5.56 1.74 9.91
C LEU A 267 -6.72 1.03 10.60
N PHE A 268 -7.02 -0.22 10.22
CA PHE A 268 -8.03 -1.02 10.92
C PHE A 268 -7.64 -1.24 12.40
N VAL A 269 -6.40 -1.62 12.67
CA VAL A 269 -5.89 -1.77 14.05
C VAL A 269 -5.94 -0.44 14.80
N SER A 270 -5.56 0.68 14.16
CA SER A 270 -5.65 2.01 14.76
C SER A 270 -7.10 2.40 15.09
N GLY A 271 -8.03 2.17 14.18
CA GLY A 271 -9.46 2.40 14.38
C GLY A 271 -10.06 1.58 15.54
N LEU A 272 -9.59 0.33 15.73
CA LEU A 272 -9.98 -0.46 16.91
C LEU A 272 -9.47 0.17 18.20
N VAL A 273 -8.23 0.65 18.24
CA VAL A 273 -7.68 1.35 19.42
C VAL A 273 -8.47 2.63 19.68
N GLU A 274 -8.81 3.39 18.62
CA GLU A 274 -9.58 4.62 18.75
C GLU A 274 -11.00 4.36 19.27
N GLY A 275 -11.71 3.40 18.68
CA GLY A 275 -13.10 3.13 19.05
C GLY A 275 -13.27 2.43 20.41
N PHE A 276 -12.32 1.60 20.83
CA PHE A 276 -12.48 0.76 22.01
C PHE A 276 -11.56 1.13 23.18
N VAL A 277 -10.34 1.61 22.90
CA VAL A 277 -9.36 1.95 23.96
C VAL A 277 -9.47 3.40 24.35
N THR A 278 -9.57 4.32 23.39
CA THR A 278 -9.60 5.76 23.66
C THR A 278 -10.75 6.17 24.58
N PRO A 279 -12.03 5.77 24.36
CA PRO A 279 -13.14 6.13 25.23
C PRO A 279 -13.25 5.28 26.49
N SER A 280 -12.43 4.23 26.64
CA SER A 280 -12.54 3.29 27.77
C SER A 280 -12.23 3.95 29.13
N GLY A 281 -12.65 3.31 30.22
CA GLY A 281 -12.31 3.72 31.59
C GLY A 281 -10.88 3.40 32.04
N LEU A 282 -10.00 2.95 31.13
CA LEU A 282 -8.59 2.68 31.46
C LEU A 282 -7.85 3.99 31.86
N PRO A 283 -6.87 3.90 32.73
CA PRO A 283 -6.04 5.08 33.07
C PRO A 283 -5.24 5.52 31.81
N VAL A 284 -5.00 6.83 31.69
CA VAL A 284 -4.37 7.47 30.54
C VAL A 284 -3.05 6.80 30.14
N TRP A 285 -2.20 6.48 31.11
CA TRP A 285 -0.93 5.79 30.87
C TRP A 285 -1.10 4.42 30.19
N ALA A 286 -2.17 3.69 30.54
CA ALA A 286 -2.45 2.38 29.92
C ALA A 286 -2.94 2.54 28.49
N LYS A 287 -3.81 3.53 28.20
CA LYS A 287 -4.27 3.85 26.85
C LYS A 287 -3.09 4.23 25.95
N ILE A 288 -2.24 5.14 26.40
CA ILE A 288 -1.03 5.56 25.67
C ILE A 288 -0.05 4.37 25.51
N GLY A 289 0.09 3.55 26.56
CA GLY A 289 0.91 2.35 26.53
C GLY A 289 0.47 1.35 25.46
N ILE A 290 -0.84 1.15 25.27
CA ILE A 290 -1.39 0.32 24.21
C ILE A 290 -1.03 0.89 22.83
N GLY A 291 -1.25 2.20 22.61
CA GLY A 291 -0.88 2.84 21.34
C GLY A 291 0.62 2.75 21.03
N ALA A 292 1.45 2.99 22.04
CA ALA A 292 2.91 2.86 21.93
C ALA A 292 3.32 1.41 21.62
N ALA A 293 2.66 0.40 22.21
CA ALA A 293 2.92 -1.00 21.93
C ALA A 293 2.55 -1.38 20.49
N VAL A 294 1.42 -0.88 19.97
CA VAL A 294 1.02 -1.07 18.57
C VAL A 294 2.06 -0.46 17.62
N LEU A 295 2.49 0.78 17.88
CA LEU A 295 3.54 1.43 17.09
C LEU A 295 4.88 0.68 17.17
N ALA A 296 5.28 0.23 18.36
CA ALA A 296 6.50 -0.55 18.55
C ALA A 296 6.44 -1.91 17.81
N ALA A 297 5.30 -2.60 17.85
CA ALA A 297 5.08 -3.83 17.10
C ALA A 297 5.22 -3.59 15.59
N TYR A 298 4.62 -2.53 15.07
CA TYR A 298 4.78 -2.12 13.66
C TYR A 298 6.25 -1.90 13.30
N TRP A 299 6.98 -1.07 14.04
CA TRP A 299 8.37 -0.79 13.73
C TRP A 299 9.27 -2.02 13.90
N THR A 300 9.00 -2.88 14.87
CA THR A 300 9.69 -4.16 15.03
C THR A 300 9.49 -5.04 13.80
N TYR A 301 8.25 -5.18 13.35
CA TYR A 301 7.92 -5.93 12.15
C TYR A 301 8.65 -5.37 10.92
N VAL A 302 8.62 -4.05 10.70
CA VAL A 302 9.30 -3.40 9.58
C VAL A 302 10.82 -3.56 9.66
N LEU A 303 11.41 -3.34 10.84
CA LEU A 303 12.86 -3.34 11.00
C LEU A 303 13.45 -4.76 11.06
N VAL A 304 12.72 -5.76 11.54
CA VAL A 304 13.19 -7.14 11.63
C VAL A 304 12.84 -7.91 10.35
N CYS A 305 11.53 -8.09 10.08
CA CYS A 305 11.09 -8.86 8.92
C CYS A 305 11.38 -8.11 7.62
N GLY A 306 11.10 -6.80 7.56
CA GLY A 306 11.30 -5.99 6.37
C GLY A 306 12.77 -5.87 5.98
N ARG A 307 13.68 -5.67 6.95
CA ARG A 307 15.12 -5.66 6.69
C ARG A 307 15.61 -7.00 6.15
N ARG A 308 15.12 -8.12 6.72
CA ARG A 308 15.49 -9.47 6.28
C ARG A 308 15.02 -9.70 4.84
N ALA A 309 13.75 -9.44 4.55
CA ALA A 309 13.17 -9.57 3.22
C ALA A 309 13.84 -8.66 2.18
N TYR A 310 14.09 -7.39 2.53
CA TYR A 310 14.78 -6.45 1.66
C TYR A 310 16.21 -6.90 1.31
N ARG A 311 16.94 -7.45 2.27
CA ARG A 311 18.31 -7.99 2.06
C ARG A 311 18.33 -9.25 1.18
N SER A 312 17.24 -10.01 1.14
CA SER A 312 17.10 -11.16 0.21
C SER A 312 16.62 -10.73 -1.19
N GLY A 313 16.51 -9.42 -1.47
CA GLY A 313 16.16 -8.90 -2.79
C GLY A 313 14.68 -8.58 -2.97
N ALA A 314 13.83 -8.79 -1.95
CA ALA A 314 12.42 -8.46 -2.04
C ALA A 314 12.21 -6.94 -2.13
N SER A 315 11.37 -6.50 -3.07
CA SER A 315 11.07 -5.08 -3.29
C SER A 315 9.67 -4.68 -2.82
N GLY A 316 8.85 -5.64 -2.39
CA GLY A 316 7.42 -5.44 -2.16
C GLY A 316 6.58 -5.51 -3.44
N ASP A 317 7.19 -5.79 -4.58
CA ASP A 317 6.52 -6.09 -5.84
C ASP A 317 6.02 -7.54 -5.80
N LEU A 318 4.71 -7.76 -5.89
CA LEU A 318 4.10 -9.09 -5.83
C LEU A 318 4.37 -9.90 -7.11
N ASP A 319 4.53 -9.22 -8.23
CA ASP A 319 4.70 -9.82 -9.56
C ASP A 319 6.17 -9.80 -10.02
N SER A 320 7.12 -9.59 -9.13
CA SER A 320 8.54 -9.48 -9.52
C SER A 320 9.09 -10.72 -10.23
N ALA A 321 8.54 -11.90 -9.93
CA ALA A 321 8.87 -13.17 -10.61
C ALA A 321 8.23 -13.28 -12.00
N ASP A 322 7.05 -12.66 -12.20
CA ASP A 322 6.28 -12.70 -13.44
C ASP A 322 6.53 -11.47 -14.33
N ALA A 323 7.16 -10.43 -13.80
CA ALA A 323 7.43 -9.18 -14.51
C ALA A 323 8.37 -9.33 -15.73
N GLY A 324 8.96 -10.51 -15.93
CA GLY A 324 9.87 -10.80 -17.02
C GLY A 324 11.17 -10.00 -16.98
N TYR A 325 12.11 -10.32 -17.85
CA TYR A 325 13.31 -9.50 -18.08
C TYR A 325 12.89 -8.18 -18.74
N THR A 326 12.88 -7.09 -17.97
CA THR A 326 12.78 -5.76 -18.57
C THR A 326 14.13 -5.40 -19.16
N ALA A 327 14.20 -5.22 -20.48
CA ALA A 327 15.40 -4.71 -21.11
C ALA A 327 15.78 -3.36 -20.48
N LEU A 328 17.05 -3.18 -20.16
CA LEU A 328 17.57 -1.87 -19.74
C LEU A 328 17.33 -0.88 -20.90
N ALA A 329 16.89 0.32 -20.56
CA ALA A 329 16.84 1.40 -21.54
C ALA A 329 18.28 1.68 -22.03
N ALA A 330 18.49 1.63 -23.36
CA ALA A 330 19.77 1.95 -23.97
C ALA A 330 20.05 3.45 -23.88
#